data_b9ee745ed9e0d03e13ca0744fa9d868a
#
_entry.id   b9ee745ed9e0d03e13ca0744fa9d868a
#
_cell.length_a   1.000
_cell.length_b   1.000
_cell.length_c   1.000
_cell.angle_alpha   90.00
_cell.angle_beta   90.00
_cell.angle_gamma   90.00
#
_symmetry.space_group_name_H-M   'P 1'
#
loop_
_entity.id
_entity.type
_entity.pdbx_description
1 polymer ?
#
loop_
_entity_poly.entity_id
_entity_poly.type
_entity_poly.pdbx_seq_one_letter_code
_entity_poly.pdbx_strand_id
1 'polypeptide(L)'
;IVLMGDGYSDRQIADGTYDKTMNIAMEKFFSEEPYKTYRDHFNVYSVKAVSATEGYDHGNTAFSGFFGDGTLVGGNDNQVFNYALKAIDNERMNEALVVKKI
;
A
#
# COMPACT_ATOMS: atom_id res chain seq x y z
N ILE A 1 7.35 -2.26 7.92
CA ILE A 1 6.31 -1.36 7.37
C ILE A 1 5.84 -1.92 6.05
N VAL A 2 4.55 -1.99 5.84
CA VAL A 2 3.94 -2.42 4.58
C VAL A 2 3.12 -1.26 4.01
N LEU A 3 3.46 -0.83 2.81
CA LEU A 3 2.75 0.22 2.09
C LEU A 3 1.79 -0.41 1.07
N MET A 4 0.54 0.00 1.13
CA MET A 4 -0.51 -0.50 0.25
C MET A 4 -1.40 0.66 -0.16
N GLY A 5 -1.60 0.80 -1.47
CA GLY A 5 -2.46 1.84 -2.01
C GLY A 5 -3.81 1.27 -2.45
N ASP A 6 -4.88 2.01 -2.22
CA ASP A 6 -6.21 1.67 -2.67
C ASP A 6 -6.63 2.51 -3.87
N GLY A 7 -7.46 1.97 -4.74
CA GLY A 7 -7.96 2.69 -5.90
C GLY A 7 -6.99 2.78 -7.09
N TYR A 8 -6.03 1.88 -7.18
CA TYR A 8 -5.11 1.79 -8.32
C TYR A 8 -5.46 0.60 -9.21
N SER A 9 -5.66 0.86 -10.49
CA SER A 9 -5.94 -0.18 -11.48
C SER A 9 -4.68 -0.90 -11.94
N ASP A 10 -4.86 -2.00 -12.68
CA ASP A 10 -3.77 -2.74 -13.32
C ASP A 10 -2.95 -1.84 -14.25
N ARG A 11 -3.59 -0.90 -14.95
CA ARG A 11 -2.92 0.07 -15.81
C ARG A 11 -1.94 0.95 -15.02
N GLN A 12 -2.37 1.46 -13.87
CA GLN A 12 -1.54 2.32 -13.02
C GLN A 12 -0.41 1.55 -12.35
N ILE A 13 -0.58 0.27 -12.11
CA ILE A 13 0.50 -0.60 -11.62
C ILE A 13 1.52 -0.84 -12.74
N ALA A 14 1.05 -1.12 -13.95
CA ALA A 14 1.91 -1.41 -15.10
C ALA A 14 2.72 -0.19 -15.55
N ASP A 15 2.16 1.01 -15.48
CA ASP A 15 2.85 2.24 -15.92
C ASP A 15 3.79 2.86 -14.88
N GLY A 16 3.87 2.28 -13.68
CA GLY A 16 4.74 2.76 -12.60
C GLY A 16 4.13 3.80 -11.67
N THR A 17 2.88 4.22 -11.89
CA THR A 17 2.20 5.19 -11.03
C THR A 17 2.12 4.69 -9.58
N TYR A 18 1.76 3.42 -9.39
CA TYR A 18 1.67 2.81 -8.06
C TYR A 18 3.00 2.86 -7.32
N ASP A 19 4.07 2.38 -7.94
CA ASP A 19 5.41 2.35 -7.33
C ASP A 19 5.90 3.76 -6.98
N LYS A 20 5.68 4.72 -7.86
CA LYS A 20 6.04 6.12 -7.62
C LYS A 20 5.30 6.69 -6.41
N THR A 21 4.01 6.43 -6.29
CA THR A 21 3.20 6.91 -5.16
C THR A 21 3.63 6.25 -3.86
N MET A 22 3.93 4.96 -3.86
CA MET A 22 4.41 4.27 -2.66
C MET A 22 5.76 4.81 -2.21
N ASN A 23 6.66 5.14 -3.12
CA ASN A 23 7.94 5.78 -2.78
C ASN A 23 7.74 7.17 -2.16
N ILE A 24 6.81 7.96 -2.69
CA ILE A 24 6.47 9.26 -2.11
C ILE A 24 5.91 9.11 -0.69
N ALA A 25 5.03 8.14 -0.48
CA ALA A 25 4.46 7.85 0.84
C ALA A 25 5.56 7.45 1.83
N MET A 26 6.49 6.61 1.41
CA MET A 26 7.63 6.20 2.24
C MET A 26 8.48 7.40 2.65
N GLU A 27 8.83 8.27 1.71
CA GLU A 27 9.64 9.45 2.00
C GLU A 27 8.92 10.42 2.94
N LYS A 28 7.61 10.59 2.80
CA LYS A 28 6.81 11.40 3.71
C LYS A 28 6.80 10.81 5.13
N PHE A 29 6.62 9.50 5.25
CA PHE A 29 6.65 8.82 6.55
C PHE A 29 7.97 9.07 7.28
N PHE A 30 9.09 8.91 6.57
CA PHE A 30 10.42 9.11 7.15
C PHE A 30 10.89 10.57 7.18
N SER A 31 10.04 11.52 6.80
CA SER A 31 10.31 12.94 7.03
C SER A 31 9.95 13.39 8.45
N GLU A 32 9.20 12.57 9.19
CA GLU A 32 8.70 12.88 10.54
C GLU A 32 9.46 12.12 11.62
N GLU A 33 9.73 12.80 12.74
CA GLU A 33 10.32 12.15 13.91
C GLU A 33 9.26 11.39 14.72
N PRO A 34 9.58 10.27 15.36
CA PRO A 34 10.93 9.67 15.53
C PRO A 34 11.37 8.80 14.33
N TYR A 35 10.52 8.60 13.33
CA TYR A 35 10.77 7.68 12.22
C TYR A 35 11.98 8.07 11.39
N LYS A 36 12.20 9.35 11.21
CA LYS A 36 13.37 9.88 10.50
C LYS A 36 14.68 9.42 11.14
N THR A 37 14.79 9.55 12.46
CA THR A 37 15.99 9.15 13.21
C THR A 37 16.23 7.65 13.15
N TYR A 38 15.16 6.84 13.20
CA TYR A 38 15.25 5.39 13.25
C TYR A 38 15.00 4.71 11.90
N ARG A 39 15.12 5.44 10.80
CA ARG A 39 14.83 4.94 9.45
C ARG A 39 15.51 3.59 9.15
N ASP A 40 16.77 3.43 9.53
CA ASP A 40 17.55 2.23 9.26
C ASP A 40 17.10 1.00 10.06
N HIS A 41 16.24 1.19 11.04
CA HIS A 41 15.64 0.11 11.84
C HIS A 41 14.38 -0.49 11.21
N PHE A 42 13.89 0.07 10.09
CA PHE A 42 12.67 -0.38 9.43
C PHE A 42 12.97 -1.07 8.11
N ASN A 43 12.32 -2.20 7.89
CA ASN A 43 12.17 -2.76 6.57
C ASN A 43 10.87 -2.26 5.97
N VAL A 44 10.90 -1.77 4.74
CA VAL A 44 9.72 -1.21 4.05
C VAL A 44 9.40 -2.06 2.84
N TYR A 45 8.15 -2.51 2.77
CA TYR A 45 7.62 -3.30 1.67
C TYR A 45 6.46 -2.56 1.01
N SER A 46 6.33 -2.72 -0.28
CA SER A 46 5.17 -2.28 -1.05
C SER A 46 4.44 -3.52 -1.57
N VAL A 47 3.14 -3.60 -1.33
CA VAL A 47 2.29 -4.67 -1.86
C VAL A 47 1.35 -4.07 -2.89
N LYS A 48 1.38 -4.61 -4.11
CA LYS A 48 0.52 -4.17 -5.20
C LYS A 48 -0.87 -4.76 -5.04
N ALA A 49 -1.85 -3.92 -4.79
CA ALA A 49 -3.25 -4.28 -4.71
C ALA A 49 -3.99 -3.68 -5.90
N VAL A 50 -4.54 -4.55 -6.75
CA VAL A 50 -5.27 -4.12 -7.95
C VAL A 50 -6.71 -3.82 -7.61
N SER A 51 -7.17 -2.62 -7.96
CA SER A 51 -8.57 -2.22 -7.87
C SER A 51 -9.23 -2.26 -9.25
N ALA A 52 -10.51 -2.64 -9.28
CA ALA A 52 -11.28 -2.66 -10.52
C ALA A 52 -11.51 -1.25 -11.09
N THR A 53 -11.56 -0.25 -10.21
CA THR A 53 -11.75 1.16 -10.57
C THR A 53 -10.59 2.00 -10.08
N GLU A 54 -10.31 3.10 -10.78
CA GLU A 54 -9.31 4.07 -10.35
C GLU A 54 -9.92 5.07 -9.37
N GLY A 55 -9.17 5.42 -8.31
CA GLY A 55 -9.62 6.31 -7.26
C GLY A 55 -10.59 5.64 -6.29
N TYR A 56 -11.17 6.44 -5.40
CA TYR A 56 -12.15 5.95 -4.42
C TYR A 56 -13.51 5.76 -5.07
N ASP A 57 -14.09 4.58 -4.90
CA ASP A 57 -15.40 4.25 -5.44
C ASP A 57 -16.14 3.30 -4.49
N HIS A 58 -16.62 3.83 -3.38
CA HIS A 58 -17.54 3.24 -2.39
C HIS A 58 -17.55 1.69 -2.33
N GLY A 59 -16.41 1.09 -2.01
CA GLY A 59 -16.32 -0.35 -1.80
C GLY A 59 -15.94 -1.18 -3.03
N ASN A 60 -15.72 -0.57 -4.20
CA ASN A 60 -15.31 -1.28 -5.41
C ASN A 60 -13.79 -1.35 -5.62
N THR A 61 -13.02 -0.90 -4.64
CA THR A 61 -11.56 -0.94 -4.67
C THR A 61 -11.01 -2.15 -3.89
N ALA A 62 -9.71 -2.40 -3.99
CA ALA A 62 -9.06 -3.57 -3.38
C ALA A 62 -9.31 -3.67 -1.86
N PHE A 63 -9.33 -2.55 -1.16
CA PHE A 63 -9.54 -2.48 0.28
C PHE A 63 -10.91 -1.92 0.66
N SER A 64 -11.80 -1.74 -0.31
CA SER A 64 -13.12 -1.15 -0.10
C SER A 64 -13.06 0.21 0.61
N GLY A 65 -12.07 1.03 0.24
CA GLY A 65 -11.85 2.33 0.85
C GLY A 65 -13.02 3.28 0.66
N PHE A 66 -13.29 4.07 1.69
CA PHE A 66 -14.33 5.09 1.66
C PHE A 66 -13.96 6.28 2.54
N PHE A 67 -14.56 7.42 2.24
CA PHE A 67 -14.46 8.60 3.07
C PHE A 67 -15.66 8.66 4.03
N GLY A 68 -15.37 8.81 5.33
CA GLY A 68 -16.37 9.12 6.34
C GLY A 68 -16.48 10.62 6.57
N ASP A 69 -17.07 11.01 7.71
CA ASP A 69 -17.22 12.40 8.07
C ASP A 69 -15.85 13.06 8.36
N GLY A 70 -15.66 14.28 7.85
CA GLY A 70 -14.42 15.03 8.07
C GLY A 70 -13.21 14.36 7.40
N THR A 71 -12.19 14.05 8.20
CA THR A 71 -10.95 13.41 7.74
C THR A 71 -10.95 11.89 7.90
N LEU A 72 -12.08 11.31 8.28
CA LEU A 72 -12.19 9.87 8.49
C LEU A 72 -12.12 9.11 7.17
N VAL A 73 -11.22 8.11 7.14
CA VAL A 73 -11.08 7.18 6.01
C VAL A 73 -11.20 5.76 6.55
N GLY A 74 -12.01 4.94 5.90
CA GLY A 74 -12.20 3.55 6.30
C GLY A 74 -11.99 2.58 5.14
N GLY A 75 -12.02 1.30 5.45
CA GLY A 75 -11.88 0.23 4.48
C GLY A 75 -12.19 -1.12 5.10
N ASN A 76 -11.96 -2.20 4.36
CA ASN A 76 -12.15 -3.56 4.84
C ASN A 76 -10.89 -4.09 5.51
N ASP A 77 -10.92 -4.22 6.83
CA ASP A 77 -9.76 -4.62 7.62
C ASP A 77 -9.24 -6.01 7.24
N ASN A 78 -10.12 -6.95 6.95
CA ASN A 78 -9.72 -8.30 6.55
C ASN A 78 -8.93 -8.30 5.25
N GLN A 79 -9.35 -7.51 4.27
CA GLN A 79 -8.63 -7.36 3.01
C GLN A 79 -7.27 -6.68 3.23
N VAL A 80 -7.22 -5.63 4.06
CA VAL A 80 -5.97 -4.95 4.40
C VAL A 80 -4.98 -5.93 5.03
N PHE A 81 -5.39 -6.70 6.02
CA PHE A 81 -4.52 -7.67 6.67
C PHE A 81 -4.10 -8.81 5.75
N ASN A 82 -4.99 -9.30 4.89
CA ASN A 82 -4.65 -10.35 3.93
C ASN A 82 -3.55 -9.90 2.96
N TYR A 83 -3.64 -8.67 2.46
CA TYR A 83 -2.60 -8.12 1.60
C TYR A 83 -1.30 -7.84 2.36
N ALA A 84 -1.38 -7.36 3.59
CA ALA A 84 -0.20 -7.12 4.42
C ALA A 84 0.58 -8.41 4.72
N LEU A 85 -0.12 -9.51 4.95
CA LEU A 85 0.50 -10.82 5.19
C LEU A 85 1.27 -11.34 3.97
N LYS A 86 0.95 -10.89 2.76
CA LYS A 86 1.72 -11.24 1.56
C LYS A 86 3.17 -10.78 1.64
N ALA A 87 3.45 -9.70 2.35
CA ALA A 87 4.83 -9.24 2.55
C ALA A 87 5.68 -10.27 3.30
N ILE A 88 5.08 -10.96 4.28
CA ILE A 88 5.74 -12.03 5.03
C ILE A 88 5.84 -13.31 4.16
N ASP A 89 4.76 -13.68 3.49
CA ASP A 89 4.71 -14.88 2.67
C ASP A 89 5.63 -14.78 1.46
N ASN A 90 5.82 -13.58 0.91
CA ASN A 90 6.71 -13.34 -0.22
C ASN A 90 8.16 -13.76 0.06
N GLU A 91 8.63 -13.58 1.29
CA GLU A 91 9.98 -14.04 1.67
C GLU A 91 10.11 -15.55 1.59
N ARG A 92 9.00 -16.27 1.76
CA ARG A 92 8.94 -17.74 1.69
C ARG A 92 8.67 -18.26 0.28
N MET A 93 7.84 -17.54 -0.50
CA MET A 93 7.30 -18.00 -1.77
C MET A 93 7.90 -17.29 -3.00
N ASN A 94 8.74 -16.28 -2.77
CA ASN A 94 9.40 -15.52 -3.83
C ASN A 94 8.43 -14.85 -4.83
N GLU A 95 7.34 -14.30 -4.35
CA GLU A 95 6.32 -13.60 -5.15
C GLU A 95 6.71 -12.14 -5.45
N ALA A 96 7.85 -11.94 -6.07
CA ALA A 96 8.45 -10.61 -6.27
C ALA A 96 7.60 -9.66 -7.15
N LEU A 97 6.65 -10.20 -7.92
CA LEU A 97 5.78 -9.38 -8.77
C LEU A 97 4.71 -8.62 -7.97
N VAL A 98 4.32 -9.15 -6.81
CA VAL A 98 3.26 -8.57 -5.97
C VAL A 98 3.84 -7.77 -4.81
N VAL A 99 4.95 -8.24 -4.27
CA VAL A 99 5.62 -7.61 -3.13
C VAL A 99 7.01 -7.14 -3.53
N LYS A 100 7.33 -5.92 -3.18
CA LYS A 100 8.63 -5.33 -3.46
C LYS A 100 9.19 -4.67 -2.20
N LYS A 101 10.41 -5.03 -1.84
CA LYS A 101 11.14 -4.31 -0.80
C LYS A 101 11.69 -3.00 -1.36
N ILE A 102 11.40 -1.91 -0.68
CA ILE A 102 11.84 -0.57 -1.10
C ILE A 102 12.67 0.14 -0.02
#